data_ef62ff38aaeba9bd6e025811b791b0e8
#
_entry.id   ef62ff38aaeba9bd6e025811b791b0e8
#
_cell.length_a   1.000
_cell.length_b   1.000
_cell.length_c   1.000
_cell.angle_alpha   90.00
_cell.angle_beta   90.00
_cell.angle_gamma   90.00
#
_symmetry.space_group_name_H-M   'P 1'
#
loop_
_entity.id
_entity.type
_entity.pdbx_description
1 polymer ?
#
loop_
_entity_poly.entity_id
_entity_poly.type
_entity_poly.pdbx_seq_one_letter_code
_entity_poly.pdbx_strand_id
1 'polypeptide(L)'
;MVRKLTPKQQKRQQESEIIDEYHKLITEEALEPLYQSFLEWKSGSLPYFELTELIHQFHKKNQEIYKDFSYTEHKELLLLAKMKLGRLTEEDIIDNKWLLKRWGYEDRT
;
A
#
# COMPACT_ATOMS: atom_id res chain seq x y z
N MET A 1 -29.07 14.33 -10.63
CA MET A 1 -28.83 15.28 -9.54
C MET A 1 -27.60 14.87 -8.75
N VAL A 2 -26.57 15.69 -8.77
CA VAL A 2 -25.36 15.42 -8.01
C VAL A 2 -25.57 15.87 -6.57
N ARG A 3 -25.58 14.92 -5.63
CA ARG A 3 -25.65 15.25 -4.21
C ARG A 3 -24.32 15.86 -3.77
N LYS A 4 -24.38 17.05 -3.20
CA LYS A 4 -23.21 17.63 -2.54
C LYS A 4 -22.87 16.81 -1.30
N LEU A 5 -21.64 16.34 -1.23
CA LEU A 5 -21.15 15.65 -0.05
C LEU A 5 -21.01 16.63 1.12
N THR A 6 -21.34 16.18 2.32
CA THR A 6 -21.06 16.95 3.52
C THR A 6 -19.54 17.03 3.73
N PRO A 7 -19.01 18.01 4.49
CA PRO A 7 -17.58 18.08 4.80
C PRO A 7 -17.05 16.77 5.40
N LYS A 8 -17.83 16.10 6.24
CA LYS A 8 -17.46 14.82 6.84
C LYS A 8 -17.35 13.70 5.79
N GLN A 9 -18.28 13.67 4.83
CA GLN A 9 -18.26 12.69 3.74
C GLN A 9 -17.10 12.95 2.80
N GLN A 10 -16.79 14.21 2.50
CA GLN A 10 -15.64 14.59 1.67
C GLN A 10 -14.34 14.15 2.31
N LYS A 11 -14.20 14.33 3.62
CA LYS A 11 -13.01 13.89 4.36
C LYS A 11 -12.83 12.37 4.29
N ARG A 12 -13.91 11.60 4.48
CA ARG A 12 -13.89 10.14 4.39
C ARG A 12 -13.50 9.67 2.99
N GLN A 13 -14.01 10.35 1.97
CA GLN A 13 -13.68 10.02 0.59
C GLN A 13 -12.20 10.27 0.31
N GLN A 14 -11.64 11.40 0.75
CA GLN A 14 -10.22 11.71 0.60
C GLN A 14 -9.34 10.69 1.33
N GLU A 15 -9.71 10.31 2.54
CA GLU A 15 -8.98 9.31 3.30
C GLU A 15 -9.01 7.94 2.63
N SER A 16 -10.16 7.55 2.11
CA SER A 16 -10.34 6.30 1.38
C SER A 16 -9.49 6.26 0.09
N GLU A 17 -9.44 7.37 -0.63
CA GLU A 17 -8.63 7.49 -1.85
C GLU A 17 -7.12 7.36 -1.54
N ILE A 18 -6.68 7.92 -0.42
CA ILE A 18 -5.28 7.81 0.01
C ILE A 18 -4.95 6.34 0.34
N ILE A 19 -5.82 5.66 1.07
CA ILE A 19 -5.65 4.25 1.42
C ILE A 19 -5.65 3.38 0.16
N ASP A 20 -6.56 3.63 -0.78
CA ASP A 20 -6.65 2.89 -2.04
C ASP A 20 -5.38 3.09 -2.88
N GLU A 21 -4.86 4.31 -2.92
CA GLU A 21 -3.63 4.62 -3.63
C GLU A 21 -2.43 3.90 -3.03
N TYR A 22 -2.36 3.84 -1.71
CA TYR A 22 -1.34 3.07 -1.01
C TYR A 22 -1.48 1.57 -1.30
N HIS A 23 -2.69 1.03 -1.27
CA HIS A 23 -2.95 -0.37 -1.61
C HIS A 23 -2.47 -0.68 -3.02
N LYS A 24 -2.78 0.20 -3.98
CA LYS A 24 -2.31 0.08 -5.36
C LYS A 24 -0.79 0.04 -5.43
N LEU A 25 -0.13 0.97 -4.73
CA LEU A 25 1.33 1.06 -4.70
C LEU A 25 1.97 -0.24 -4.23
N ILE A 26 1.58 -0.76 -3.07
CA ILE A 26 2.21 -1.96 -2.51
C ILE A 26 1.86 -3.22 -3.32
N THR A 27 0.68 -3.27 -3.91
CA THR A 27 0.29 -4.39 -4.76
C THR A 27 1.08 -4.39 -6.06
N GLU A 28 1.24 -3.23 -6.69
CA GLU A 28 2.03 -3.11 -7.92
C GLU A 28 3.51 -3.38 -7.67
N GLU A 29 4.06 -2.97 -6.52
CA GLU A 29 5.42 -3.32 -6.13
C GLU A 29 5.60 -4.84 -6.00
N ALA A 30 4.59 -5.55 -5.51
CA ALA A 30 4.62 -7.00 -5.41
C ALA A 30 4.44 -7.67 -6.77
N LEU A 31 3.69 -7.06 -7.69
CA LEU A 31 3.46 -7.57 -9.03
C LEU A 31 4.67 -7.43 -9.95
N GLU A 32 5.50 -6.41 -9.77
CA GLU A 32 6.62 -6.12 -10.67
C GLU A 32 7.61 -7.29 -10.78
N PRO A 33 8.10 -7.91 -9.70
CA PRO A 33 8.96 -9.07 -9.81
C PRO A 33 8.29 -10.26 -10.52
N LEU A 34 6.99 -10.43 -10.30
CA LEU A 34 6.23 -11.50 -10.95
C LEU A 34 6.14 -11.26 -12.46
N TYR A 35 5.91 -10.02 -12.88
CA TYR A 35 5.90 -9.64 -14.29
C TYR A 35 7.26 -9.96 -14.93
N GLN A 36 8.37 -9.59 -14.29
CA GLN A 36 9.71 -9.91 -14.79
C GLN A 36 9.92 -11.43 -14.91
N SER A 37 9.40 -12.20 -13.97
CA SER A 37 9.46 -13.65 -14.01
C SER A 37 8.69 -14.23 -15.20
N PHE A 38 7.55 -13.64 -15.56
CA PHE A 38 6.81 -14.02 -16.77
C PHE A 38 7.63 -13.78 -18.04
N LEU A 39 8.34 -12.65 -18.11
CA LEU A 39 9.22 -12.34 -19.24
C LEU A 39 10.37 -13.34 -19.34
N GLU A 40 10.96 -13.70 -18.22
CA GLU A 40 12.04 -14.70 -18.16
C GLU A 40 11.55 -16.08 -18.61
N TRP A 41 10.34 -16.46 -18.20
CA TRP A 41 9.72 -17.69 -18.68
C TRP A 41 9.50 -17.66 -20.19
N LYS A 42 8.97 -16.56 -20.72
CA LYS A 42 8.76 -16.40 -22.17
C LYS A 42 10.05 -16.49 -22.96
N SER A 43 11.15 -15.96 -22.42
CA SER A 43 12.47 -16.01 -23.09
C SER A 43 13.17 -17.36 -22.94
N GLY A 44 12.64 -18.26 -22.14
CA GLY A 44 13.21 -19.59 -21.90
C GLY A 44 14.24 -19.65 -20.77
N SER A 45 14.49 -18.54 -20.07
CA SER A 45 15.47 -18.51 -18.97
C SER A 45 14.90 -18.97 -17.62
N LEU A 46 13.58 -19.04 -17.48
CA LEU A 46 12.92 -19.49 -16.26
C LEU A 46 12.02 -20.70 -16.57
N PRO A 47 12.26 -21.87 -15.94
CA PRO A 47 11.40 -23.04 -16.15
C PRO A 47 9.96 -22.78 -15.64
N TYR A 48 9.00 -23.42 -16.29
CA TYR A 48 7.58 -23.21 -15.94
C TYR A 48 7.26 -23.54 -14.50
N PHE A 49 7.88 -24.56 -13.92
CA PHE A 49 7.59 -24.95 -12.53
C PHE A 49 8.10 -23.92 -11.51
N GLU A 50 9.20 -23.24 -11.82
CA GLU A 50 9.67 -22.13 -10.99
C GLU A 50 8.73 -20.93 -11.09
N LEU A 51 8.21 -20.64 -12.28
CA LEU A 51 7.22 -19.58 -12.47
C LEU A 51 5.95 -19.85 -11.66
N THR A 52 5.44 -21.08 -11.69
CA THR A 52 4.23 -21.44 -10.93
C THR A 52 4.45 -21.31 -9.44
N GLU A 53 5.65 -21.60 -8.94
CA GLU A 53 6.00 -21.39 -7.53
C GLU A 53 6.00 -19.90 -7.19
N LEU A 54 6.54 -19.04 -8.05
CA LEU A 54 6.54 -17.59 -7.86
C LEU A 54 5.12 -17.02 -7.87
N ILE A 55 4.24 -17.56 -8.71
CA ILE A 55 2.81 -17.20 -8.71
C ILE A 55 2.18 -17.55 -7.35
N HIS A 56 2.49 -18.72 -6.82
CA HIS A 56 1.99 -19.17 -5.53
C HIS A 56 2.50 -18.28 -4.40
N GLN A 57 3.77 -17.92 -4.41
CA GLN A 57 4.34 -16.98 -3.43
C GLN A 57 3.68 -15.60 -3.52
N PHE A 58 3.41 -15.12 -4.73
CA PHE A 58 2.68 -13.86 -4.92
C PHE A 58 1.28 -13.94 -4.32
N HIS A 59 0.58 -15.04 -4.53
CA HIS A 59 -0.76 -15.23 -3.98
C HIS A 59 -0.75 -15.12 -2.45
N LYS A 60 0.23 -15.75 -1.78
CA LYS A 60 0.40 -15.64 -0.33
C LYS A 60 0.67 -14.20 0.11
N LYS A 61 1.56 -13.52 -0.61
CA LYS A 61 1.88 -12.11 -0.33
C LYS A 61 0.65 -11.21 -0.48
N ASN A 62 -0.13 -11.44 -1.53
CA ASN A 62 -1.35 -10.70 -1.77
C ASN A 62 -2.39 -10.92 -0.65
N GLN A 63 -2.49 -12.14 -0.12
CA GLN A 63 -3.33 -12.44 1.04
C GLN A 63 -2.88 -11.68 2.29
N GLU A 64 -1.57 -11.58 2.52
CA GLU A 64 -1.02 -10.80 3.64
C GLU A 64 -1.36 -9.31 3.50
N ILE A 65 -1.26 -8.76 2.29
CA ILE A 65 -1.65 -7.37 2.01
C ILE A 65 -3.13 -7.15 2.36
N TYR A 66 -4.01 -8.05 1.93
CA TYR A 66 -5.43 -7.98 2.26
C TYR A 66 -5.69 -8.02 3.76
N LYS A 67 -4.99 -8.89 4.48
CA LYS A 67 -5.13 -9.00 5.94
C LYS A 67 -4.67 -7.71 6.63
N ASP A 68 -3.54 -7.16 6.22
CA ASP A 68 -3.01 -5.92 6.80
C ASP A 68 -4.01 -4.78 6.64
N PHE A 69 -4.63 -4.65 5.47
CA PHE A 69 -5.62 -3.61 5.21
C PHE A 69 -6.94 -3.86 5.93
N SER A 70 -7.30 -5.12 6.15
CA SER A 70 -8.57 -5.48 6.82
C SER A 70 -8.50 -5.37 8.34
N TYR A 71 -7.33 -5.65 8.94
CA TYR A 71 -7.18 -5.73 10.39
C TYR A 71 -6.46 -4.55 11.02
N THR A 72 -5.83 -3.69 10.24
CA THR A 72 -5.20 -2.49 10.77
C THR A 72 -6.25 -1.41 11.01
N GLU A 73 -6.17 -0.73 12.15
CA GLU A 73 -7.07 0.37 12.49
C GLU A 73 -7.01 1.45 11.41
N HIS A 74 -8.16 2.04 11.07
CA HIS A 74 -8.27 3.04 10.00
C HIS A 74 -7.29 4.20 10.14
N LYS A 75 -7.19 4.79 11.34
CA LYS A 75 -6.29 5.92 11.59
C LYS A 75 -4.83 5.56 11.38
N GLU A 76 -4.43 4.39 11.86
CA GLU A 76 -3.07 3.88 11.71
C GLU A 76 -2.77 3.57 10.24
N LEU A 77 -3.71 2.94 9.54
CA LEU A 77 -3.58 2.62 8.12
C LEU A 77 -3.46 3.90 7.28
N LEU A 78 -4.28 4.91 7.59
CA LEU A 78 -4.24 6.21 6.91
C LEU A 78 -2.89 6.89 7.12
N LEU A 79 -2.38 6.90 8.35
CA LEU A 79 -1.08 7.50 8.66
C LEU A 79 0.04 6.78 7.91
N LEU A 80 0.01 5.45 7.91
CA LEU A 80 0.99 4.64 7.18
C LEU A 80 0.93 4.92 5.67
N ALA A 81 -0.28 5.02 5.11
CA ALA A 81 -0.49 5.36 3.71
C ALA A 81 0.09 6.73 3.37
N LYS A 82 -0.19 7.74 4.18
CA LYS A 82 0.36 9.09 4.00
C LYS A 82 1.89 9.09 4.08
N MET A 83 2.44 8.34 5.02
CA MET A 83 3.90 8.22 5.16
C MET A 83 4.52 7.63 3.89
N LYS A 84 3.98 6.53 3.41
CA LYS A 84 4.49 5.83 2.22
C LYS A 84 4.30 6.62 0.93
N LEU A 85 3.24 7.42 0.83
CA LEU A 85 2.96 8.26 -0.33
C LEU A 85 3.62 9.64 -0.26
N GLY A 86 4.32 9.96 0.83
CA GLY A 86 4.96 11.26 1.01
C GLY A 86 3.96 12.39 1.23
N ARG A 87 2.83 12.13 1.88
CA ARG A 87 1.74 13.09 2.10
C ARG A 87 1.49 13.44 3.56
N LEU A 88 2.47 13.20 4.43
CA LEU A 88 2.34 13.61 5.84
C LEU A 88 2.31 15.13 5.96
N THR A 89 1.37 15.65 6.73
CA THR A 89 1.33 17.07 7.09
C THR A 89 2.17 17.29 8.35
N GLU A 90 2.48 18.56 8.65
CA GLU A 90 3.18 18.90 9.90
C GLU A 90 2.41 18.45 11.13
N GLU A 91 1.08 18.60 11.09
CA GLU A 91 0.19 18.15 12.15
C GLU A 91 0.27 16.63 12.34
N ASP A 92 0.24 15.88 11.25
CA ASP A 92 0.39 14.41 11.29
C ASP A 92 1.70 14.01 11.98
N ILE A 93 2.78 14.71 11.66
CA ILE A 93 4.12 14.43 12.19
C ILE A 93 4.17 14.73 13.70
N ILE A 94 3.65 15.88 14.11
CA ILE A 94 3.63 16.30 15.50
C ILE A 94 2.77 15.36 16.34
N ASP A 95 1.56 15.07 15.88
CA ASP A 95 0.60 14.25 16.62
C ASP A 95 1.00 12.78 16.73
N ASN A 96 1.83 12.29 15.81
CA ASN A 96 2.18 10.88 15.72
C ASN A 96 3.69 10.63 15.77
N LYS A 97 4.44 11.54 16.33
CA LYS A 97 5.90 11.52 16.35
C LYS A 97 6.47 10.19 16.84
N TRP A 98 5.91 9.66 17.93
CA TRP A 98 6.37 8.41 18.51
C TRP A 98 6.16 7.21 17.57
N LEU A 99 4.97 7.12 16.98
CA LEU A 99 4.60 6.03 16.07
C LEU A 99 5.42 6.10 14.78
N LEU A 100 5.57 7.29 14.22
CA LEU A 100 6.36 7.50 13.00
C LEU A 100 7.83 7.13 13.23
N LYS A 101 8.38 7.50 14.37
CA LYS A 101 9.75 7.11 14.72
C LYS A 101 9.91 5.60 14.81
N ARG A 102 8.93 4.92 15.42
CA ARG A 102 8.90 3.47 15.52
C ARG A 102 8.89 2.80 14.14
N TRP A 103 8.23 3.44 13.15
CA TRP A 103 8.20 2.95 11.77
C TRP A 103 9.43 3.33 10.95
N GLY A 104 10.39 4.00 11.55
CA GLY A 104 11.62 4.39 10.87
C GLY A 104 11.49 5.67 10.04
N TYR A 105 10.46 6.47 10.25
CA TYR A 105 10.31 7.76 9.58
C TYR A 105 11.31 8.77 10.12
N GLU A 106 12.05 9.39 9.21
CA GLU A 106 12.96 10.48 9.56
C GLU A 106 12.43 11.79 8.99
N ASP A 107 12.17 12.76 9.89
CA ASP A 107 11.78 14.10 9.50
C ASP A 107 13.05 14.87 9.13
N ARG A 108 13.17 15.24 7.84
CA ARG A 108 14.34 15.94 7.29
C ARG A 108 14.20 17.46 7.30
N THR A 109 13.50 18.02 8.24
CA THR A 109 13.47 19.47 8.39
C THR A 109 14.74 20.00 9.02
#